data_58b7dc662ffe4885480dd57f0e84634c
#
_entry.id   58b7dc662ffe4885480dd57f0e84634c
#
_cell.length_a   1.000
_cell.length_b   1.000
_cell.length_c   1.000
_cell.angle_alpha   90.00
_cell.angle_beta   90.00
_cell.angle_gamma   90.00
#
_symmetry.space_group_name_H-M   'P 1'
#
loop_
_entity.id
_entity.type
_entity.pdbx_description
1 polymer ?
#
loop_
_entity_poly.entity_id
_entity_poly.type
_entity_poly.pdbx_seq_one_letter_code
_entity_poly.pdbx_strand_id
1 'polypeptide(L)'
;MDAEAFESLVTSGNQLASGPEPRTSEAIGCYADAVALYHGDYLPERRYEDWTSAERERIQLLALNTMVVLGDLLLPRTPLESLRLAQRVLAIDPVWEDAYRLQMRAFAIQRNRPMALKSYQTCVQVLDKEFGVEPLPETTELYE
;
A
#
# COMPACT_ATOMS: atom_id res chain seq x y z
N MET A 1 -8.38 -12.34 12.80
CA MET A 1 -8.16 -10.89 12.90
C MET A 1 -9.44 -10.20 13.36
N ASP A 2 -9.31 -9.28 14.27
CA ASP A 2 -10.43 -8.45 14.67
C ASP A 2 -10.51 -7.25 13.71
N ALA A 3 -11.54 -7.25 12.86
CA ALA A 3 -11.72 -6.19 11.88
C ALA A 3 -11.92 -4.82 12.52
N GLU A 4 -12.59 -4.77 13.68
CA GLU A 4 -12.79 -3.52 14.39
C GLU A 4 -11.47 -2.95 14.90
N ALA A 5 -10.60 -3.80 15.45
CA ALA A 5 -9.28 -3.38 15.91
C ALA A 5 -8.43 -2.88 14.74
N PHE A 6 -8.47 -3.58 13.62
CA PHE A 6 -7.75 -3.17 12.41
C PHE A 6 -8.24 -1.80 11.93
N GLU A 7 -9.55 -1.63 11.78
CA GLU A 7 -10.12 -0.37 11.32
C GLU A 7 -9.86 0.78 12.29
N SER A 8 -9.90 0.49 13.59
CA SER A 8 -9.62 1.50 14.61
C SER A 8 -8.19 2.02 14.50
N LEU A 9 -7.22 1.12 14.26
CA LEU A 9 -5.83 1.52 14.07
C LEU A 9 -5.66 2.37 12.82
N VAL A 10 -6.31 2.00 11.72
CA VAL A 10 -6.26 2.78 10.48
C VAL A 10 -6.86 4.17 10.70
N THR A 11 -8.01 4.24 11.36
CA THR A 11 -8.68 5.52 11.65
C THR A 11 -7.79 6.40 12.53
N SER A 12 -7.18 5.83 13.55
CA SER A 12 -6.27 6.57 14.43
C SER A 12 -5.07 7.10 13.65
N GLY A 13 -4.49 6.27 12.78
CA GLY A 13 -3.41 6.70 11.91
C GLY A 13 -3.81 7.85 10.99
N ASN A 14 -5.00 7.75 10.40
CA ASN A 14 -5.51 8.81 9.52
C ASN A 14 -5.69 10.13 10.26
N GLN A 15 -6.19 10.09 11.50
CA GLN A 15 -6.35 11.28 12.32
C GLN A 15 -5.01 11.90 12.68
N LEU A 16 -4.01 11.07 13.00
CA LEU A 16 -2.68 11.55 13.35
C LEU A 16 -1.94 12.12 12.13
N ALA A 17 -2.17 11.54 10.95
CA ALA A 17 -1.53 11.97 9.73
C ALA A 17 -2.15 13.25 9.15
N SER A 18 -3.43 13.48 9.41
CA SER A 18 -4.16 14.65 8.91
C SER A 18 -4.32 15.67 10.03
N GLY A 19 -4.34 16.92 9.70
CA GLY A 19 -4.51 17.97 10.68
C GLY A 19 -3.43 19.04 10.54
N PRO A 20 -3.56 20.16 11.25
CA PRO A 20 -2.62 21.28 11.11
C PRO A 20 -1.20 20.93 11.59
N GLU A 21 -1.07 19.97 12.50
CA GLU A 21 0.24 19.50 12.96
C GLU A 21 0.28 17.97 12.88
N PRO A 22 0.59 17.42 11.69
CA PRO A 22 0.61 15.96 11.53
C PRO A 22 1.62 15.29 12.46
N ARG A 23 1.19 14.25 13.14
CA ARG A 23 2.05 13.42 13.99
C ARG A 23 2.50 12.19 13.23
N THR A 24 3.43 12.42 12.31
CA THR A 24 3.85 11.40 11.36
C THR A 24 4.38 10.14 12.03
N SER A 25 5.25 10.28 13.04
CA SER A 25 5.82 9.11 13.73
C SER A 25 4.74 8.27 14.42
N GLU A 26 3.76 8.93 15.03
CA GLU A 26 2.67 8.24 15.70
C GLU A 26 1.73 7.59 14.68
N ALA A 27 1.48 8.28 13.55
CA ALA A 27 0.68 7.72 12.46
C ALA A 27 1.35 6.47 11.90
N ILE A 28 2.65 6.49 11.67
CA ILE A 28 3.41 5.33 11.22
C ILE A 28 3.21 4.16 12.18
N GLY A 29 3.28 4.42 13.49
CA GLY A 29 3.05 3.38 14.48
C GLY A 29 1.68 2.74 14.37
N CYS A 30 0.63 3.55 14.22
CA CYS A 30 -0.74 3.04 14.06
C CYS A 30 -0.90 2.23 12.78
N TYR A 31 -0.40 2.72 11.68
CA TYR A 31 -0.49 2.00 10.41
C TYR A 31 0.34 0.72 10.43
N ALA A 32 1.53 0.76 11.02
CA ALA A 32 2.37 -0.43 11.14
C ALA A 32 1.68 -1.51 11.98
N ASP A 33 1.05 -1.12 13.08
CA ASP A 33 0.28 -2.05 13.90
C ASP A 33 -0.91 -2.63 13.14
N ALA A 34 -1.60 -1.80 12.36
CA ALA A 34 -2.72 -2.26 11.55
C ALA A 34 -2.25 -3.28 10.49
N VAL A 35 -1.16 -2.97 9.81
CA VAL A 35 -0.61 -3.87 8.79
C VAL A 35 -0.14 -5.18 9.42
N ALA A 36 0.52 -5.12 10.58
CA ALA A 36 0.95 -6.31 11.31
C ALA A 36 -0.25 -7.17 11.72
N LEU A 37 -1.34 -6.54 12.15
CA LEU A 37 -2.55 -7.24 12.53
C LEU A 37 -3.16 -7.96 11.32
N TYR A 38 -3.14 -7.32 10.15
CA TYR A 38 -3.64 -7.92 8.93
C TYR A 38 -2.76 -9.09 8.47
N HIS A 39 -1.43 -8.94 8.57
CA HIS A 39 -0.49 -9.99 8.15
C HIS A 39 -0.26 -11.06 9.21
N GLY A 40 -0.46 -10.74 10.47
CA GLY A 40 -0.37 -11.70 11.57
C GLY A 40 -1.42 -12.78 11.46
N ASP A 41 -2.27 -12.63 10.51
CA ASP A 41 -3.39 -13.47 10.26
C ASP A 41 -3.20 -14.49 9.16
N TYR A 42 -2.00 -14.94 8.95
CA TYR A 42 -1.82 -16.28 8.44
C TYR A 42 -2.31 -17.26 9.49
N LEU A 43 -3.03 -16.74 10.40
CA LEU A 43 -3.82 -17.47 11.35
C LEU A 43 -4.89 -18.27 10.66
N PRO A 44 -5.38 -19.33 11.30
CA PRO A 44 -6.29 -20.27 10.66
C PRO A 44 -7.33 -19.57 9.85
N GLU A 45 -7.54 -20.04 8.65
CA GLU A 45 -8.57 -19.60 7.72
C GLU A 45 -9.94 -19.41 8.36
N ARG A 46 -10.16 -20.06 9.48
CA ARG A 46 -11.39 -19.98 10.26
C ARG A 46 -11.82 -18.58 10.64
N ARG A 47 -10.88 -17.64 10.76
CA ARG A 47 -11.22 -16.26 11.13
C ARG A 47 -11.97 -15.53 10.04
N TYR A 48 -11.84 -16.01 8.81
CA TYR A 48 -12.49 -15.38 7.67
C TYR A 48 -13.71 -16.13 7.20
N GLU A 49 -13.96 -17.34 7.72
CA GLU A 49 -15.07 -18.18 7.29
C GLU A 49 -16.43 -17.51 7.51
N ASP A 50 -16.56 -16.77 8.61
CA ASP A 50 -17.80 -16.09 8.96
C ASP A 50 -17.99 -14.76 8.26
N TRP A 51 -16.97 -14.30 7.52
CA TRP A 51 -17.05 -13.03 6.83
C TRP A 51 -17.71 -13.18 5.48
N THR A 52 -18.59 -12.22 5.14
CA THR A 52 -19.14 -12.16 3.80
C THR A 52 -18.04 -11.81 2.80
N SER A 53 -18.27 -12.10 1.52
CA SER A 53 -17.35 -11.71 0.46
C SER A 53 -17.16 -10.20 0.41
N ALA A 54 -18.24 -9.46 0.65
CA ALA A 54 -18.17 -7.99 0.68
C ALA A 54 -17.30 -7.48 1.82
N GLU A 55 -17.38 -8.10 3.01
CA GLU A 55 -16.55 -7.72 4.13
C GLU A 55 -15.07 -8.01 3.87
N ARG A 56 -14.76 -9.18 3.31
CA ARG A 56 -13.39 -9.55 2.96
C ARG A 56 -12.80 -8.58 1.96
N GLU A 57 -13.57 -8.24 0.93
CA GLU A 57 -13.13 -7.30 -0.09
C GLU A 57 -12.88 -5.91 0.50
N ARG A 58 -13.80 -5.44 1.33
CA ARG A 58 -13.68 -4.13 1.98
C ARG A 58 -12.41 -4.05 2.84
N ILE A 59 -12.16 -5.07 3.65
CA ILE A 59 -10.98 -5.10 4.51
C ILE A 59 -9.71 -5.23 3.68
N GLN A 60 -9.73 -6.02 2.61
CA GLN A 60 -8.58 -6.13 1.72
C GLN A 60 -8.24 -4.80 1.07
N LEU A 61 -9.24 -4.08 0.55
CA LEU A 61 -9.01 -2.78 -0.07
C LEU A 61 -8.44 -1.79 0.95
N LEU A 62 -8.98 -1.80 2.16
CA LEU A 62 -8.46 -0.94 3.22
C LEU A 62 -7.03 -1.30 3.58
N ALA A 63 -6.71 -2.59 3.66
CA ALA A 63 -5.36 -3.05 3.96
C ALA A 63 -4.36 -2.64 2.88
N LEU A 64 -4.73 -2.82 1.61
CA LEU A 64 -3.85 -2.45 0.49
C LEU A 64 -3.58 -0.95 0.49
N ASN A 65 -4.62 -0.15 0.68
CA ASN A 65 -4.45 1.30 0.76
C ASN A 65 -3.58 1.71 1.95
N THR A 66 -3.78 1.07 3.10
CA THR A 66 -2.99 1.36 4.31
C THR A 66 -1.51 1.04 4.09
N MET A 67 -1.21 -0.08 3.42
CA MET A 67 0.18 -0.44 3.11
C MET A 67 0.85 0.62 2.24
N VAL A 68 0.15 1.15 1.24
CA VAL A 68 0.69 2.20 0.38
C VAL A 68 0.90 3.49 1.17
N VAL A 69 -0.08 3.89 1.98
CA VAL A 69 0.05 5.09 2.82
C VAL A 69 1.24 4.96 3.77
N LEU A 70 1.35 3.82 4.44
CA LEU A 70 2.50 3.56 5.31
C LEU A 70 3.81 3.62 4.53
N GLY A 71 3.84 2.99 3.36
CA GLY A 71 5.02 3.02 2.50
C GLY A 71 5.44 4.44 2.12
N ASP A 72 4.48 5.29 1.77
CA ASP A 72 4.77 6.69 1.45
C ASP A 72 5.36 7.45 2.65
N LEU A 73 4.83 7.19 3.85
CA LEU A 73 5.34 7.83 5.05
C LEU A 73 6.75 7.35 5.41
N LEU A 74 7.09 6.12 5.05
CA LEU A 74 8.41 5.55 5.32
C LEU A 74 9.47 5.93 4.29
N LEU A 75 9.07 6.49 3.14
CA LEU A 75 10.00 6.80 2.06
C LEU A 75 11.24 7.60 2.51
N PRO A 76 11.10 8.70 3.27
CA PRO A 76 12.28 9.46 3.68
C PRO A 76 13.13 8.75 4.74
N ARG A 77 12.60 7.73 5.40
CA ARG A 77 13.27 7.04 6.49
C ARG A 77 13.85 5.70 6.06
N THR A 78 13.02 4.86 5.47
CA THR A 78 13.37 3.49 5.11
C THR A 78 12.74 3.12 3.76
N PRO A 79 13.28 3.62 2.64
CA PRO A 79 12.70 3.31 1.33
C PRO A 79 12.68 1.81 1.02
N LEU A 80 13.55 1.01 1.63
CA LEU A 80 13.52 -0.43 1.46
C LEU A 80 12.24 -1.04 2.03
N GLU A 81 11.77 -0.54 3.17
CA GLU A 81 10.50 -1.00 3.73
C GLU A 81 9.32 -0.57 2.85
N SER A 82 9.41 0.62 2.26
CA SER A 82 8.40 1.09 1.29
C SER A 82 8.30 0.13 0.11
N LEU A 83 9.44 -0.33 -0.40
CA LEU A 83 9.47 -1.30 -1.49
C LEU A 83 8.86 -2.63 -1.09
N ARG A 84 9.14 -3.10 0.11
CA ARG A 84 8.55 -4.34 0.61
C ARG A 84 7.04 -4.26 0.70
N LEU A 85 6.53 -3.14 1.19
CA LEU A 85 5.08 -2.91 1.26
C LEU A 85 4.45 -2.88 -0.12
N ALA A 86 5.07 -2.16 -1.06
CA ALA A 86 4.58 -2.11 -2.43
C ALA A 86 4.55 -3.51 -3.07
N GLN A 87 5.59 -4.30 -2.86
CA GLN A 87 5.66 -5.66 -3.37
C GLN A 87 4.56 -6.54 -2.79
N ARG A 88 4.25 -6.38 -1.51
CA ARG A 88 3.15 -7.11 -0.88
C ARG A 88 1.81 -6.75 -1.49
N VAL A 89 1.57 -5.46 -1.71
CA VAL A 89 0.33 -5.01 -2.34
C VAL A 89 0.19 -5.62 -3.72
N LEU A 90 1.25 -5.58 -4.52
CA LEU A 90 1.22 -6.10 -5.89
C LEU A 90 1.13 -7.62 -5.96
N ALA A 91 1.58 -8.32 -4.92
CA ALA A 91 1.39 -9.77 -4.83
C ALA A 91 -0.08 -10.13 -4.60
N ILE A 92 -0.82 -9.25 -3.92
CA ILE A 92 -2.25 -9.44 -3.67
C ILE A 92 -3.07 -8.93 -4.85
N ASP A 93 -2.74 -7.75 -5.35
CA ASP A 93 -3.46 -7.11 -6.46
C ASP A 93 -2.47 -6.49 -7.45
N PRO A 94 -2.11 -7.21 -8.52
CA PRO A 94 -1.09 -6.74 -9.48
C PRO A 94 -1.45 -5.48 -10.25
N VAL A 95 -2.70 -5.03 -10.18
CA VAL A 95 -3.15 -3.82 -10.89
C VAL A 95 -3.30 -2.61 -9.97
N TRP A 96 -2.78 -2.68 -8.73
CA TRP A 96 -2.86 -1.59 -7.77
C TRP A 96 -1.85 -0.50 -8.13
N GLU A 97 -2.31 0.48 -8.89
CA GLU A 97 -1.43 1.48 -9.51
C GLU A 97 -0.64 2.30 -8.49
N ASP A 98 -1.24 2.64 -7.35
CA ASP A 98 -0.56 3.38 -6.29
C ASP A 98 0.72 2.67 -5.81
N ALA A 99 0.72 1.34 -5.81
CA ALA A 99 1.89 0.56 -5.40
C ALA A 99 3.04 0.68 -6.40
N TYR A 100 2.72 0.78 -7.69
CA TYR A 100 3.77 1.02 -8.70
C TYR A 100 4.40 2.40 -8.51
N ARG A 101 3.58 3.42 -8.22
CA ARG A 101 4.11 4.75 -7.93
C ARG A 101 5.00 4.75 -6.70
N LEU A 102 4.61 4.00 -5.67
CA LEU A 102 5.42 3.85 -4.46
C LEU A 102 6.79 3.22 -4.79
N GLN A 103 6.80 2.17 -5.61
CA GLN A 103 8.05 1.56 -6.08
C GLN A 103 8.92 2.55 -6.83
N MET A 104 8.31 3.31 -7.75
CA MET A 104 9.05 4.30 -8.54
C MET A 104 9.70 5.34 -7.63
N ARG A 105 8.97 5.84 -6.63
CA ARG A 105 9.50 6.83 -5.68
C ARG A 105 10.64 6.25 -4.85
N ALA A 106 10.45 5.02 -4.35
CA ALA A 106 11.47 4.37 -3.52
C ALA A 106 12.75 4.11 -4.31
N PHE A 107 12.64 3.62 -5.54
CA PHE A 107 13.80 3.43 -6.39
C PHE A 107 14.48 4.75 -6.74
N ALA A 108 13.71 5.81 -6.97
CA ALA A 108 14.26 7.13 -7.24
C ALA A 108 15.07 7.66 -6.05
N ILE A 109 14.57 7.46 -4.84
CA ILE A 109 15.29 7.84 -3.62
C ILE A 109 16.60 7.07 -3.50
N GLN A 110 16.58 5.80 -3.85
CA GLN A 110 17.76 4.94 -3.84
C GLN A 110 18.68 5.20 -5.04
N ARG A 111 18.31 6.13 -5.91
CA ARG A 111 19.04 6.46 -7.14
C ARG A 111 19.15 5.26 -8.09
N ASN A 112 18.16 4.39 -8.05
CA ASN A 112 18.08 3.24 -8.95
C ASN A 112 17.08 3.54 -10.07
N ARG A 113 17.50 4.42 -10.97
CA ARG A 113 16.64 4.85 -12.08
C ARG A 113 16.19 3.70 -12.99
N PRO A 114 17.06 2.74 -13.36
CA PRO A 114 16.61 1.63 -14.19
C PRO A 114 15.44 0.84 -13.59
N MET A 115 15.46 0.60 -12.28
CA MET A 115 14.38 -0.12 -11.62
C MET A 115 13.12 0.73 -11.51
N ALA A 116 13.25 2.03 -11.34
CA ALA A 116 12.09 2.93 -11.35
C ALA A 116 11.39 2.88 -12.72
N LEU A 117 12.17 2.94 -13.81
CA LEU A 117 11.65 2.84 -15.17
C LEU A 117 10.99 1.49 -15.42
N LYS A 118 11.61 0.41 -14.92
CA LYS A 118 11.06 -0.93 -15.05
C LYS A 118 9.73 -1.06 -14.33
N SER A 119 9.59 -0.46 -13.15
CA SER A 119 8.33 -0.45 -12.41
C SER A 119 7.23 0.24 -13.22
N TYR A 120 7.55 1.36 -13.86
CA TYR A 120 6.60 2.04 -14.74
C TYR A 120 6.20 1.17 -15.91
N GLN A 121 7.15 0.54 -16.59
CA GLN A 121 6.88 -0.33 -17.73
C GLN A 121 5.99 -1.50 -17.35
N THR A 122 6.25 -2.10 -16.20
CA THR A 122 5.42 -3.20 -15.69
C THR A 122 3.99 -2.71 -15.44
N CYS A 123 3.85 -1.53 -14.86
CA CYS A 123 2.54 -0.91 -14.63
C CYS A 123 1.77 -0.75 -15.94
N VAL A 124 2.42 -0.19 -16.96
CA VAL A 124 1.81 0.00 -18.28
C VAL A 124 1.33 -1.33 -18.86
N GLN A 125 2.19 -2.35 -18.81
CA GLN A 125 1.88 -3.67 -19.37
C GLN A 125 0.72 -4.34 -18.65
N VAL A 126 0.71 -4.29 -17.32
CA VAL A 126 -0.33 -4.94 -16.51
C VAL A 126 -1.68 -4.25 -16.73
N LEU A 127 -1.72 -2.93 -16.72
CA LEU A 127 -2.96 -2.19 -16.94
C LEU A 127 -3.52 -2.41 -18.34
N ASP A 128 -2.66 -2.45 -19.34
CA ASP A 128 -3.08 -2.72 -20.71
C ASP A 128 -3.65 -4.13 -20.84
N LYS A 129 -2.95 -5.11 -20.28
CA LYS A 129 -3.36 -6.52 -20.35
C LYS A 129 -4.69 -6.79 -19.64
N GLU A 130 -4.86 -6.24 -18.45
CA GLU A 130 -6.03 -6.53 -17.61
C GLU A 130 -7.25 -5.70 -17.96
N PHE A 131 -7.06 -4.45 -18.34
CA PHE A 131 -8.17 -3.52 -18.55
C PHE A 131 -8.13 -2.77 -19.88
N GLY A 132 -7.04 -2.88 -20.63
CA GLY A 132 -6.88 -2.11 -21.86
C GLY A 132 -6.82 -0.61 -21.62
N VAL A 133 -6.29 -0.19 -20.48
CA VAL A 133 -6.22 1.23 -20.12
C VAL A 133 -4.77 1.67 -19.92
N GLU A 134 -4.55 2.98 -20.01
CA GLU A 134 -3.27 3.59 -19.73
C GLU A 134 -3.17 3.93 -18.24
N PRO A 135 -1.93 4.09 -17.71
CA PRO A 135 -1.77 4.57 -16.33
C PRO A 135 -2.41 5.94 -16.14
N LEU A 136 -2.76 6.24 -14.88
CA LEU A 136 -3.27 7.55 -14.54
C LEU A 136 -2.23 8.64 -14.81
N PRO A 137 -2.66 9.90 -15.04
CA PRO A 137 -1.73 11.00 -15.25
C PRO A 137 -0.66 11.13 -14.17
N GLU A 138 -1.03 10.89 -12.89
CA GLU A 138 -0.08 10.94 -11.78
C GLU A 138 1.08 9.97 -11.96
N THR A 139 0.80 8.78 -12.49
CA THR A 139 1.83 7.78 -12.74
C THR A 139 2.73 8.19 -13.89
N THR A 140 2.13 8.68 -14.99
CA THR A 140 2.86 9.12 -16.16
C THR A 140 3.76 10.31 -15.84
N GLU A 141 3.26 11.26 -15.07
CA GLU A 141 4.04 12.43 -14.64
C GLU A 141 5.23 12.03 -13.78
N LEU A 142 5.04 11.05 -12.91
CA LEU A 142 6.11 10.57 -12.07
C LEU A 142 7.23 9.91 -12.88
N TYR A 143 6.86 9.24 -13.98
CA TYR A 143 7.83 8.65 -14.90
C TYR A 143 8.71 9.72 -15.57
N GLU A 144 8.11 10.84 -15.91
CA GLU A 144 8.83 11.95 -16.51
C GLU A 144 9.64 12.75 -15.49
#